data_41bf55faa79a0d674f9b12a0acd439bb
#
_entry.id   41bf55faa79a0d674f9b12a0acd439bb
#
_cell.length_a   1.000
_cell.length_b   1.000
_cell.length_c   1.000
_cell.angle_alpha   90.00
_cell.angle_beta   90.00
_cell.angle_gamma   90.00
#
_symmetry.space_group_name_H-M   'P 1'
#
loop_
_entity.id
_entity.type
_entity.pdbx_description
1 polymer ?
#
loop_
_entity_poly.entity_id
_entity_poly.type
_entity_poly.pdbx_seq_one_letter_code
_entity_poly.pdbx_strand_id
1 'polypeptide(L)'
;LSIRDLVITRALAEIRETVAREKRRRGELGFDDMLSRLDSALRSESGEVLAAAIRTRFPVAMIDEFQDTDPQQYRIFRRIWHHQPETALLLIGDPKQAIYAFRGADIFTYMKARSEVHAHYTLDTNWRSAPGMVNSVNKLFSQTDDAFMFREIPFIPVKSAGKNQALRFVFKGETQPAMKMWLMEGESCGVGDYQSTMAQVCAAQI
;
A
#
# COMPACT_ATOMS: atom_id res chain seq x y z
N LEU A 1 -21.37 -20.86 15.86
CA LEU A 1 -21.92 -19.80 14.99
C LEU A 1 -23.29 -19.40 15.53
N SER A 2 -23.53 -18.10 15.73
CA SER A 2 -24.84 -17.61 16.14
C SER A 2 -25.83 -17.72 14.96
N ILE A 3 -27.13 -17.73 15.26
CA ILE A 3 -28.18 -17.70 14.21
C ILE A 3 -27.98 -16.48 13.31
N ARG A 4 -27.57 -15.35 13.89
CA ARG A 4 -27.24 -14.12 13.15
C ARG A 4 -26.12 -14.36 12.13
N ASP A 5 -25.03 -15.02 12.52
CA ASP A 5 -23.89 -15.28 11.64
C ASP A 5 -24.29 -16.21 10.49
N LEU A 6 -25.10 -17.21 10.78
CA LEU A 6 -25.64 -18.14 9.77
C LEU A 6 -26.49 -17.40 8.74
N VAL A 7 -27.42 -16.55 9.18
CA VAL A 7 -28.29 -15.76 8.30
C VAL A 7 -27.47 -14.81 7.43
N ILE A 8 -26.51 -14.09 8.02
CA ILE A 8 -25.64 -13.15 7.28
C ILE A 8 -24.81 -13.90 6.23
N THR A 9 -24.20 -15.02 6.61
CA THR A 9 -23.36 -15.82 5.70
C THR A 9 -24.16 -16.32 4.51
N ARG A 10 -25.38 -16.86 4.77
CA ARG A 10 -26.27 -17.34 3.72
C ARG A 10 -26.77 -16.23 2.82
N ALA A 11 -27.22 -15.12 3.39
CA ALA A 11 -27.65 -13.95 2.61
C ALA A 11 -26.53 -13.39 1.72
N LEU A 12 -25.31 -13.30 2.23
CA LEU A 12 -24.15 -12.87 1.43
C LEU A 12 -23.85 -13.82 0.27
N ALA A 13 -23.96 -15.13 0.48
CA ALA A 13 -23.74 -16.12 -0.57
C ALA A 13 -24.79 -15.97 -1.69
N GLU A 14 -26.09 -15.89 -1.32
CA GLU A 14 -27.19 -15.72 -2.26
C GLU A 14 -27.14 -14.41 -3.05
N ILE A 15 -26.78 -13.29 -2.36
CA ILE A 15 -26.60 -11.98 -3.00
C ILE A 15 -25.44 -12.02 -4.01
N ARG A 16 -24.29 -12.58 -3.63
CA ARG A 16 -23.13 -12.70 -4.52
C ARG A 16 -23.46 -13.49 -5.78
N GLU A 17 -24.14 -14.62 -5.64
CA GLU A 17 -24.56 -15.44 -6.78
C GLU A 17 -25.54 -14.70 -7.69
N THR A 18 -26.52 -14.01 -7.10
CA THR A 18 -27.53 -13.24 -7.83
C THR A 18 -26.90 -12.08 -8.60
N VAL A 19 -26.01 -11.31 -7.94
CA VAL A 19 -25.27 -10.22 -8.59
C VAL A 19 -24.41 -10.73 -9.74
N ALA A 20 -23.67 -11.82 -9.53
CA ALA A 20 -22.85 -12.42 -10.58
C ALA A 20 -23.68 -12.90 -11.78
N ARG A 21 -24.86 -13.47 -11.55
CA ARG A 21 -25.80 -13.87 -12.60
C ARG A 21 -26.34 -12.68 -13.37
N GLU A 22 -26.79 -11.62 -12.68
CA GLU A 22 -27.27 -10.40 -13.30
C GLU A 22 -26.21 -9.66 -14.13
N LYS A 23 -24.99 -9.55 -13.60
CA LYS A 23 -23.86 -8.99 -14.35
C LYS A 23 -23.59 -9.77 -15.64
N ARG A 24 -23.60 -11.11 -15.57
CA ARG A 24 -23.45 -11.94 -16.79
C ARG A 24 -24.59 -11.71 -17.79
N ARG A 25 -25.85 -11.61 -17.32
CA ARG A 25 -27.01 -11.37 -18.17
C ARG A 25 -26.93 -10.01 -18.86
N ARG A 26 -26.39 -8.98 -18.18
CA ARG A 26 -26.28 -7.61 -18.71
C ARG A 26 -24.97 -7.37 -19.49
N GLY A 27 -24.03 -8.32 -19.49
CA GLY A 27 -22.70 -8.12 -20.07
C GLY A 27 -21.85 -7.10 -19.31
N GLU A 28 -22.18 -6.81 -18.05
CA GLU A 28 -21.47 -5.85 -17.21
C GLU A 28 -20.25 -6.47 -16.56
N LEU A 29 -19.14 -5.72 -16.53
CA LEU A 29 -17.87 -6.08 -15.89
C LEU A 29 -17.39 -4.91 -15.05
N GLY A 30 -17.20 -5.14 -13.75
CA GLY A 30 -16.44 -4.24 -12.88
C GLY A 30 -14.95 -4.58 -12.87
N PHE A 31 -14.15 -3.71 -12.28
CA PHE A 31 -12.69 -3.95 -12.12
C PHE A 31 -12.42 -5.25 -11.36
N ASP A 32 -13.13 -5.51 -10.26
CA ASP A 32 -12.96 -6.72 -9.46
C ASP A 32 -13.34 -7.99 -10.24
N ASP A 33 -14.30 -7.90 -11.15
CA ASP A 33 -14.68 -9.03 -12.01
C ASP A 33 -13.56 -9.38 -12.99
N MET A 34 -12.82 -8.40 -13.51
CA MET A 34 -11.68 -8.64 -14.39
C MET A 34 -10.57 -9.39 -13.66
N LEU A 35 -10.21 -8.95 -12.47
CA LEU A 35 -9.21 -9.63 -11.63
C LEU A 35 -9.66 -11.05 -11.27
N SER A 36 -10.91 -11.21 -10.87
CA SER A 36 -11.46 -12.51 -10.47
C SER A 36 -11.53 -13.49 -11.64
N ARG A 37 -11.85 -13.02 -12.84
CA ARG A 37 -11.86 -13.84 -14.07
C ARG A 37 -10.44 -14.25 -14.46
N LEU A 38 -9.48 -13.33 -14.41
CA LEU A 38 -8.09 -13.65 -14.70
C LEU A 38 -7.51 -14.65 -13.70
N ASP A 39 -7.72 -14.43 -12.40
CA ASP A 39 -7.30 -15.37 -11.35
C ASP A 39 -7.93 -16.76 -11.57
N SER A 40 -9.22 -16.83 -11.91
CA SER A 40 -9.92 -18.09 -12.20
C SER A 40 -9.37 -18.77 -13.46
N ALA A 41 -9.13 -18.03 -14.52
CA ALA A 41 -8.55 -18.55 -15.75
C ALA A 41 -7.14 -19.11 -15.54
N LEU A 42 -6.31 -18.40 -14.78
CA LEU A 42 -4.95 -18.86 -14.44
C LEU A 42 -4.93 -20.13 -13.56
N ARG A 43 -6.02 -20.41 -12.84
CA ARG A 43 -6.17 -21.64 -12.01
C ARG A 43 -6.85 -22.79 -12.74
N SER A 44 -7.38 -22.57 -13.94
CA SER A 44 -8.00 -23.62 -14.74
C SER A 44 -6.97 -24.59 -15.33
N GLU A 45 -7.42 -25.67 -15.94
CA GLU A 45 -6.55 -26.65 -16.63
C GLU A 45 -5.70 -25.99 -17.74
N SER A 46 -6.23 -24.98 -18.42
CA SER A 46 -5.52 -24.20 -19.45
C SER A 46 -4.72 -23.02 -18.88
N GLY A 47 -4.68 -22.86 -17.56
CA GLY A 47 -4.07 -21.70 -16.88
C GLY A 47 -2.59 -21.53 -17.20
N GLU A 48 -1.83 -22.62 -17.36
CA GLU A 48 -0.43 -22.54 -17.72
C GLU A 48 -0.22 -22.05 -19.16
N VAL A 49 -1.09 -22.43 -20.09
CA VAL A 49 -1.04 -21.94 -21.48
C VAL A 49 -1.25 -20.43 -21.51
N LEU A 50 -2.23 -19.94 -20.71
CA LEU A 50 -2.49 -18.49 -20.57
C LEU A 50 -1.28 -17.79 -19.94
N ALA A 51 -0.73 -18.32 -18.85
CA ALA A 51 0.43 -17.74 -18.18
C ALA A 51 1.65 -17.68 -19.12
N ALA A 52 1.92 -18.74 -19.87
CA ALA A 52 3.00 -18.79 -20.85
C ALA A 52 2.81 -17.75 -21.97
N ALA A 53 1.59 -17.60 -22.48
CA ALA A 53 1.29 -16.58 -23.49
C ALA A 53 1.53 -15.15 -22.96
N ILE A 54 1.17 -14.89 -21.69
CA ILE A 54 1.44 -13.60 -21.05
C ILE A 54 2.95 -13.38 -20.90
N ARG A 55 3.70 -14.36 -20.41
CA ARG A 55 5.17 -14.29 -20.25
C ARG A 55 5.89 -14.03 -21.57
N THR A 56 5.48 -14.73 -22.63
CA THR A 56 6.06 -14.53 -23.97
C THR A 56 5.91 -13.07 -24.43
N ARG A 57 4.78 -12.47 -24.16
CA ARG A 57 4.51 -11.08 -24.54
C ARG A 57 5.12 -10.06 -23.57
N PHE A 58 5.16 -10.40 -22.29
CA PHE A 58 5.63 -9.55 -21.20
C PHE A 58 6.59 -10.35 -20.30
N PRO A 59 7.84 -10.54 -20.70
CA PRO A 59 8.79 -11.32 -19.92
C PRO A 59 9.22 -10.65 -18.62
N VAL A 60 9.04 -9.34 -18.52
CA VAL A 60 9.35 -8.55 -17.32
C VAL A 60 8.08 -7.87 -16.80
N ALA A 61 7.78 -8.07 -15.53
CA ALA A 61 6.72 -7.35 -14.84
C ALA A 61 7.32 -6.46 -13.74
N MET A 62 6.90 -5.20 -13.72
CA MET A 62 7.24 -4.22 -12.69
C MET A 62 5.95 -3.78 -12.03
N ILE A 63 5.79 -4.09 -10.75
CA ILE A 63 4.59 -3.76 -9.96
C ILE A 63 4.97 -2.65 -8.99
N ASP A 64 4.48 -1.45 -9.28
CA ASP A 64 4.68 -0.28 -8.43
C ASP A 64 3.63 -0.21 -7.32
N GLU A 65 3.93 0.52 -6.25
CA GLU A 65 3.09 0.65 -5.04
C GLU A 65 2.64 -0.72 -4.50
N PHE A 66 3.56 -1.69 -4.50
CA PHE A 66 3.25 -3.07 -4.18
C PHE A 66 2.66 -3.27 -2.76
N GLN A 67 2.92 -2.35 -1.81
CA GLN A 67 2.31 -2.38 -0.48
C GLN A 67 0.79 -2.24 -0.50
N ASP A 68 0.21 -1.73 -1.61
CA ASP A 68 -1.24 -1.57 -1.78
C ASP A 68 -1.88 -2.74 -2.53
N THR A 69 -1.11 -3.79 -2.78
CA THR A 69 -1.56 -4.99 -3.50
C THR A 69 -2.39 -5.89 -2.59
N ASP A 70 -3.52 -6.36 -3.11
CA ASP A 70 -4.35 -7.35 -2.45
C ASP A 70 -3.86 -8.80 -2.70
N PRO A 71 -4.32 -9.79 -1.89
CA PRO A 71 -3.91 -11.18 -2.05
C PRO A 71 -4.26 -11.80 -3.41
N GLN A 72 -5.31 -11.34 -4.09
CA GLN A 72 -5.71 -11.86 -5.40
C GLN A 72 -4.77 -11.35 -6.49
N GLN A 73 -4.44 -10.07 -6.48
CA GLN A 73 -3.47 -9.48 -7.40
C GLN A 73 -2.10 -10.17 -7.27
N TYR A 74 -1.63 -10.38 -6.02
CA TYR A 74 -0.36 -11.06 -5.81
C TYR A 74 -0.37 -12.51 -6.32
N ARG A 75 -1.47 -13.26 -6.13
CA ARG A 75 -1.58 -14.61 -6.71
C ARG A 75 -1.46 -14.61 -8.22
N ILE A 76 -2.06 -13.63 -8.90
CA ILE A 76 -1.95 -13.47 -10.36
C ILE A 76 -0.50 -13.24 -10.76
N PHE A 77 0.18 -12.26 -10.16
CA PHE A 77 1.57 -11.96 -10.47
C PHE A 77 2.49 -13.16 -10.21
N ARG A 78 2.31 -13.79 -9.04
CA ARG A 78 3.06 -14.97 -8.64
C ARG A 78 2.86 -16.12 -9.62
N ARG A 79 1.65 -16.39 -10.04
CA ARG A 79 1.33 -17.47 -10.98
C ARG A 79 1.97 -17.26 -12.34
N ILE A 80 2.08 -16.04 -12.79
CA ILE A 80 2.60 -15.73 -14.13
C ILE A 80 4.13 -15.69 -14.13
N TRP A 81 4.79 -14.99 -13.21
CA TRP A 81 6.23 -14.68 -13.31
C TRP A 81 7.12 -15.33 -12.25
N HIS A 82 6.57 -15.71 -11.07
CA HIS A 82 7.42 -16.17 -9.97
C HIS A 82 8.08 -17.51 -10.29
N HIS A 83 9.40 -17.58 -10.12
CA HIS A 83 10.23 -18.75 -10.42
C HIS A 83 10.10 -19.27 -11.85
N GLN A 84 9.77 -18.43 -12.81
CA GLN A 84 9.72 -18.81 -14.21
C GLN A 84 11.03 -18.46 -14.90
N PRO A 85 11.62 -19.37 -15.69
CA PRO A 85 12.85 -19.10 -16.42
C PRO A 85 12.65 -17.95 -17.42
N GLU A 86 13.71 -17.19 -17.65
CA GLU A 86 13.74 -16.08 -18.62
C GLU A 86 12.73 -14.97 -18.37
N THR A 87 12.22 -14.86 -17.12
CA THR A 87 11.30 -13.80 -16.71
C THR A 87 11.81 -13.07 -15.48
N ALA A 88 11.34 -11.85 -15.29
CA ALA A 88 11.62 -11.07 -14.08
C ALA A 88 10.33 -10.48 -13.49
N LEU A 89 10.21 -10.57 -12.16
CA LEU A 89 9.17 -9.90 -11.38
C LEU A 89 9.84 -8.94 -10.41
N LEU A 90 9.62 -7.66 -10.62
CA LEU A 90 10.10 -6.58 -9.75
C LEU A 90 8.92 -6.03 -8.95
N LEU A 91 9.00 -6.11 -7.63
CA LEU A 91 8.02 -5.58 -6.71
C LEU A 91 8.59 -4.31 -6.09
N ILE A 92 7.99 -3.17 -6.40
CA ILE A 92 8.45 -1.85 -5.99
C ILE A 92 7.43 -1.29 -5.00
N GLY A 93 7.86 -0.97 -3.78
CA GLY A 93 6.94 -0.47 -2.77
C GLY A 93 7.63 -0.15 -1.45
N ASP A 94 6.93 0.59 -0.64
CA ASP A 94 7.35 0.93 0.72
C ASP A 94 6.26 0.51 1.72
N PRO A 95 6.48 -0.54 2.52
CA PRO A 95 5.47 -1.04 3.47
C PRO A 95 5.06 0.00 4.52
N LYS A 96 5.90 1.00 4.77
CA LYS A 96 5.60 2.11 5.68
C LYS A 96 4.52 3.06 5.14
N GLN A 97 4.22 2.97 3.84
CA GLN A 97 3.17 3.75 3.16
C GLN A 97 1.86 2.98 2.96
N ALA A 98 1.73 1.79 3.54
CA ALA A 98 0.54 0.94 3.44
C ALA A 98 -0.64 1.53 4.24
N ILE A 99 -1.39 2.46 3.64
CA ILE A 99 -2.53 3.15 4.27
C ILE A 99 -3.88 2.78 3.64
N TYR A 100 -3.90 1.90 2.64
CA TYR A 100 -5.10 1.55 1.86
C TYR A 100 -5.73 0.20 2.24
N ALA A 101 -5.56 -0.25 3.49
CA ALA A 101 -6.18 -1.49 3.97
C ALA A 101 -7.71 -1.52 3.76
N PHE A 102 -8.39 -0.36 3.84
CA PHE A 102 -9.81 -0.23 3.58
C PHE A 102 -10.22 -0.47 2.10
N ARG A 103 -9.25 -0.51 1.18
CA ARG A 103 -9.44 -0.87 -0.25
C ARG A 103 -9.06 -2.30 -0.57
N GLY A 104 -8.75 -3.13 0.45
CA GLY A 104 -8.34 -4.52 0.27
C GLY A 104 -6.84 -4.74 0.20
N ALA A 105 -6.02 -3.67 0.28
CA ALA A 105 -4.58 -3.80 0.45
C ALA A 105 -4.26 -4.57 1.74
N ASP A 106 -3.30 -5.48 1.66
CA ASP A 106 -2.95 -6.35 2.77
C ASP A 106 -1.44 -6.37 3.00
N ILE A 107 -1.02 -5.77 4.12
CA ILE A 107 0.40 -5.72 4.50
C ILE A 107 1.01 -7.13 4.65
N PHE A 108 0.22 -8.14 5.03
CA PHE A 108 0.69 -9.51 5.12
C PHE A 108 1.01 -10.10 3.75
N THR A 109 0.33 -9.66 2.70
CA THR A 109 0.66 -9.99 1.30
C THR A 109 2.03 -9.44 0.93
N TYR A 110 2.35 -8.19 1.32
CA TYR A 110 3.67 -7.62 1.13
C TYR A 110 4.75 -8.41 1.88
N MET A 111 4.54 -8.70 3.17
CA MET A 111 5.49 -9.47 3.99
C MET A 111 5.74 -10.86 3.41
N LYS A 112 4.69 -11.54 2.96
CA LYS A 112 4.78 -12.84 2.28
C LYS A 112 5.61 -12.74 1.00
N ALA A 113 5.29 -11.80 0.13
CA ALA A 113 6.05 -11.60 -1.10
C ALA A 113 7.52 -11.31 -0.82
N ARG A 114 7.81 -10.45 0.18
CA ARG A 114 9.17 -10.16 0.62
C ARG A 114 9.93 -11.40 1.07
N SER A 115 9.27 -12.33 1.75
CA SER A 115 9.92 -13.59 2.19
C SER A 115 10.18 -14.58 1.04
N GLU A 116 9.46 -14.45 -0.06
CA GLU A 116 9.57 -15.35 -1.23
C GLU A 116 10.58 -14.85 -2.26
N VAL A 117 11.00 -13.58 -2.24
CA VAL A 117 11.97 -13.02 -3.19
C VAL A 117 13.40 -13.18 -2.69
N HIS A 118 14.36 -13.39 -3.62
CA HIS A 118 15.76 -13.65 -3.29
C HIS A 118 16.62 -12.40 -3.23
N ALA A 119 16.24 -11.33 -3.94
CA ALA A 119 17.03 -10.11 -4.01
C ALA A 119 16.22 -8.92 -3.46
N HIS A 120 16.84 -8.20 -2.52
CA HIS A 120 16.25 -7.03 -1.89
C HIS A 120 17.13 -5.81 -2.16
N TYR A 121 16.53 -4.74 -2.64
CA TYR A 121 17.19 -3.47 -2.90
C TYR A 121 16.47 -2.38 -2.12
N THR A 122 17.21 -1.44 -1.56
CA THR A 122 16.67 -0.31 -0.80
C THR A 122 17.21 0.98 -1.38
N LEU A 123 16.33 1.97 -1.57
CA LEU A 123 16.70 3.32 -1.95
C LEU A 123 16.99 4.11 -0.67
N ASP A 124 18.23 4.55 -0.48
CA ASP A 124 18.69 5.25 0.71
C ASP A 124 18.63 6.77 0.63
N THR A 125 18.22 7.31 -0.53
CA THR A 125 18.24 8.74 -0.80
C THR A 125 16.85 9.26 -1.12
N ASN A 126 16.38 10.24 -0.33
CA ASN A 126 15.14 10.97 -0.59
C ASN A 126 15.41 12.12 -1.57
N TRP A 127 14.85 12.02 -2.76
CA TRP A 127 15.00 13.00 -3.84
C TRP A 127 13.95 14.10 -3.84
N ARG A 128 12.95 13.99 -2.98
CA ARG A 128 11.78 14.89 -2.93
C ARG A 128 11.95 16.00 -1.91
N SER A 129 12.36 15.65 -0.69
CA SER A 129 12.22 16.52 0.48
C SER A 129 13.49 17.31 0.79
N ALA A 130 13.31 18.48 1.43
CA ALA A 130 14.41 19.25 1.99
C ALA A 130 15.10 18.51 3.14
N PRO A 131 16.39 18.80 3.43
CA PRO A 131 17.14 18.12 4.49
C PRO A 131 16.49 18.23 5.88
N GLY A 132 15.90 19.38 6.20
CA GLY A 132 15.21 19.57 7.48
C GLY A 132 14.05 18.61 7.69
N MET A 133 13.25 18.34 6.63
CA MET A 133 12.16 17.38 6.69
C MET A 133 12.67 15.95 6.83
N VAL A 134 13.65 15.55 6.02
CA VAL A 134 14.26 14.22 6.09
C VAL A 134 14.83 13.94 7.48
N ASN A 135 15.58 14.90 8.05
CA ASN A 135 16.14 14.76 9.38
C ASN A 135 15.06 14.68 10.47
N SER A 136 13.98 15.46 10.36
CA SER A 136 12.88 15.42 11.32
C SER A 136 12.16 14.08 11.31
N VAL A 137 11.88 13.52 10.13
CA VAL A 137 11.26 12.19 9.98
C VAL A 137 12.21 11.10 10.49
N ASN A 138 13.49 11.13 10.11
CA ASN A 138 14.48 10.19 10.61
C ASN A 138 14.53 10.21 12.14
N LYS A 139 14.60 11.42 12.76
CA LYS A 139 14.64 11.57 14.20
C LYS A 139 13.37 11.02 14.88
N LEU A 140 12.21 11.28 14.30
CA LEU A 140 10.92 10.84 14.86
C LEU A 140 10.84 9.30 14.89
N PHE A 141 11.11 8.65 13.78
CA PHE A 141 10.95 7.20 13.65
C PHE A 141 12.14 6.38 14.16
N SER A 142 13.28 7.02 14.48
CA SER A 142 14.42 6.36 15.13
C SER A 142 14.35 6.38 16.67
N GLN A 143 13.22 6.81 17.27
CA GLN A 143 13.05 6.82 18.73
C GLN A 143 12.75 5.44 19.31
N THR A 144 12.36 4.49 18.49
CA THR A 144 12.02 3.12 18.87
C THR A 144 12.49 2.13 17.81
N ASP A 145 12.84 0.92 18.23
CA ASP A 145 13.28 -0.13 17.32
C ASP A 145 12.13 -0.67 16.46
N ASP A 146 10.90 -0.68 16.98
CA ASP A 146 9.70 -1.22 16.31
C ASP A 146 8.71 -0.10 15.94
N ALA A 147 9.18 0.92 15.23
CA ALA A 147 8.38 2.10 14.87
C ALA A 147 7.08 1.77 14.07
N PHE A 148 7.03 0.63 13.40
CA PHE A 148 5.89 0.18 12.58
C PHE A 148 5.23 -1.10 13.09
N MET A 149 5.38 -1.44 14.37
CA MET A 149 4.79 -2.60 15.07
C MET A 149 5.28 -3.97 14.57
N PHE A 150 5.75 -4.10 13.36
CA PHE A 150 6.25 -5.34 12.77
C PHE A 150 7.78 -5.25 12.59
N ARG A 151 8.51 -6.20 13.13
CA ARG A 151 9.98 -6.28 12.98
C ARG A 151 10.43 -6.46 11.54
N GLU A 152 9.58 -7.04 10.71
CA GLU A 152 9.79 -7.21 9.27
C GLU A 152 9.72 -5.89 8.49
N ILE A 153 9.25 -4.80 9.14
CA ILE A 153 9.17 -3.46 8.57
C ILE A 153 10.05 -2.51 9.39
N PRO A 154 11.38 -2.66 9.35
CA PRO A 154 12.27 -1.78 10.09
C PRO A 154 12.26 -0.37 9.51
N PHE A 155 12.42 0.63 10.36
CA PHE A 155 12.71 1.97 9.90
C PHE A 155 14.19 2.06 9.50
N ILE A 156 14.45 2.43 8.25
CA ILE A 156 15.80 2.66 7.74
C ILE A 156 15.92 4.16 7.44
N PRO A 157 16.78 4.89 8.17
CA PRO A 157 17.03 6.31 7.92
C PRO A 157 17.52 6.55 6.49
N VAL A 158 17.02 7.59 5.85
CA VAL A 158 17.42 7.99 4.50
C VAL A 158 18.20 9.31 4.51
N LYS A 159 18.95 9.56 3.44
CA LYS A 159 19.68 10.82 3.22
C LYS A 159 18.87 11.73 2.29
N SER A 160 18.97 13.04 2.47
CA SER A 160 18.44 13.97 1.47
C SER A 160 19.39 14.04 0.27
N ALA A 161 18.83 14.14 -0.94
CA ALA A 161 19.59 14.28 -2.16
C ALA A 161 20.46 15.55 -2.15
N GLY A 162 21.65 15.47 -2.76
CA GLY A 162 22.59 16.59 -2.84
C GLY A 162 21.98 17.87 -3.44
N LYS A 163 21.15 17.71 -4.47
CA LYS A 163 20.43 18.84 -5.10
C LYS A 163 19.46 19.59 -4.18
N ASN A 164 19.01 18.94 -3.09
CA ASN A 164 18.04 19.49 -2.14
C ASN A 164 18.70 20.17 -0.93
N GLN A 165 20.04 20.14 -0.81
CA GLN A 165 20.75 20.63 0.38
C GLN A 165 20.51 22.13 0.67
N ALA A 166 20.25 22.93 -0.34
CA ALA A 166 19.94 24.36 -0.22
C ALA A 166 18.47 24.65 0.09
N LEU A 167 17.58 23.67 -0.02
CA LEU A 167 16.14 23.86 0.21
C LEU A 167 15.85 24.14 1.68
N ARG A 168 15.05 25.19 1.91
CA ARG A 168 14.58 25.61 3.23
C ARG A 168 13.08 25.92 3.16
N PHE A 169 12.38 25.66 4.23
CA PHE A 169 11.03 26.18 4.41
C PHE A 169 11.11 27.62 4.89
N VAL A 170 10.58 28.57 4.10
CA VAL A 170 10.63 30.00 4.40
C VAL A 170 9.20 30.55 4.48
N PHE A 171 8.90 31.31 5.53
CA PHE A 171 7.64 32.00 5.69
C PHE A 171 7.93 33.47 6.08
N LYS A 172 7.38 34.41 5.33
CA LYS A 172 7.63 35.87 5.50
C LYS A 172 9.13 36.25 5.54
N GLY A 173 9.94 35.59 4.74
CA GLY A 173 11.39 35.84 4.64
C GLY A 173 12.23 35.14 5.71
N GLU A 174 11.62 34.47 6.68
CA GLU A 174 12.31 33.77 7.75
C GLU A 174 12.31 32.25 7.53
N THR A 175 13.43 31.59 7.81
CA THR A 175 13.52 30.13 7.77
C THR A 175 12.72 29.54 8.92
N GLN A 176 11.82 28.64 8.59
CA GLN A 176 10.97 27.95 9.54
C GLN A 176 11.42 26.51 9.79
N PRO A 177 11.07 25.91 10.94
CA PRO A 177 11.21 24.47 11.15
C PRO A 177 10.48 23.67 10.07
N ALA A 178 11.11 22.63 9.56
CA ALA A 178 10.53 21.79 8.52
C ALA A 178 9.33 20.95 9.02
N MET A 179 9.27 20.71 10.33
CA MET A 179 8.16 19.99 10.99
C MET A 179 7.70 20.81 12.20
N LYS A 180 6.39 20.95 12.33
CA LYS A 180 5.75 21.58 13.48
C LYS A 180 4.73 20.61 14.08
N MET A 181 4.63 20.59 15.40
CA MET A 181 3.63 19.82 16.12
C MET A 181 2.76 20.77 16.93
N TRP A 182 1.45 20.61 16.82
CA TRP A 182 0.49 21.32 17.62
C TRP A 182 -0.10 20.35 18.65
N LEU A 183 0.00 20.69 19.91
CA LEU A 183 -0.56 19.94 21.01
C LEU A 183 -1.74 20.73 21.59
N MET A 184 -2.86 20.06 21.80
CA MET A 184 -3.95 20.66 22.58
C MET A 184 -3.60 20.58 24.06
N GLU A 185 -3.78 21.69 24.75
CA GLU A 185 -3.65 21.74 26.23
C GLU A 185 -4.89 21.13 26.88
N GLY A 186 -4.71 20.51 28.05
CA GLY A 186 -5.80 19.92 28.86
C GLY A 186 -5.63 18.42 29.09
N GLU A 187 -6.38 17.89 30.06
CA GLU A 187 -6.29 16.49 30.47
C GLU A 187 -7.01 15.53 29.48
N SER A 188 -8.08 16.01 28.84
CA SER A 188 -8.78 15.26 27.77
C SER A 188 -9.57 16.21 26.87
N CYS A 189 -9.68 15.88 25.60
CA CYS A 189 -10.58 16.55 24.68
C CYS A 189 -11.41 15.53 23.89
N GLY A 190 -12.66 15.87 23.57
CA GLY A 190 -13.49 15.07 22.68
C GLY A 190 -12.94 15.09 21.25
N VAL A 191 -13.19 14.02 20.49
CA VAL A 191 -12.76 13.93 19.08
C VAL A 191 -13.31 15.10 18.26
N GLY A 192 -14.55 15.54 18.50
CA GLY A 192 -15.19 16.66 17.80
C GLY A 192 -14.49 18.00 18.10
N ASP A 193 -14.15 18.26 19.36
CA ASP A 193 -13.43 19.47 19.77
C ASP A 193 -12.02 19.50 19.16
N TYR A 194 -11.33 18.36 19.20
CA TYR A 194 -10.02 18.21 18.56
C TYR A 194 -10.11 18.52 17.06
N GLN A 195 -11.03 17.90 16.34
CA GLN A 195 -11.19 18.11 14.90
C GLN A 195 -11.49 19.56 14.55
N SER A 196 -12.41 20.20 15.30
CA SER A 196 -12.77 21.61 15.09
C SER A 196 -11.58 22.53 15.32
N THR A 197 -10.88 22.36 16.44
CA THR A 197 -9.72 23.21 16.80
C THR A 197 -8.58 23.01 15.80
N MET A 198 -8.24 21.76 15.45
CA MET A 198 -7.15 21.48 14.51
C MET A 198 -7.47 21.94 13.09
N ALA A 199 -8.73 21.90 12.68
CA ALA A 199 -9.15 22.46 11.39
C ALA A 199 -8.90 23.97 11.32
N GLN A 200 -9.22 24.72 12.40
CA GLN A 200 -8.95 26.16 12.49
C GLN A 200 -7.46 26.47 12.51
N VAL A 201 -6.67 25.71 13.29
CA VAL A 201 -5.20 25.86 13.34
C VAL A 201 -4.59 25.59 11.96
N CYS A 202 -5.02 24.54 11.28
CA CYS A 202 -4.54 24.19 9.94
C CYS A 202 -4.88 25.31 8.94
N ALA A 203 -6.12 25.79 8.93
CA ALA A 203 -6.54 26.88 8.03
C ALA A 203 -5.78 28.18 8.29
N ALA A 204 -5.41 28.48 9.53
CA ALA A 204 -4.63 29.67 9.87
C ALA A 204 -3.14 29.59 9.44
N GLN A 205 -2.64 28.40 9.11
CA GLN A 205 -1.24 28.18 8.68
C GLN A 205 -1.08 28.16 7.16
N ILE A 206 -2.16 27.98 6.39
CA ILE A 206 -2.21 28.01 4.93
C ILE A 206 -2.38 29.43 4.44
#